data_03a5625b2898a38b9f6855bc8caf0114
#
_entry.id   03a5625b2898a38b9f6855bc8caf0114
#
_cell.length_a   1.000
_cell.length_b   1.000
_cell.length_c   1.000
_cell.angle_alpha   90.00
_cell.angle_beta   90.00
_cell.angle_gamma   90.00
#
_symmetry.space_group_name_H-M   'P 1'
#
loop_
_entity.id
_entity.type
_entity.pdbx_description
1 polymer ?
#
loop_
_entity_poly.entity_id
_entity_poly.type
_entity_poly.pdbx_seq_one_letter_code
_entity_poly.pdbx_strand_id
1 'polypeptide(L)'
;MFEGPEVRTLTRQAEQELVGRRITLSSVSPTRPRFLSVSPDPLAFSEQLTGRTIQRITCTGKSLRTHLDTEAILVIGETGGRFQLHAHSDTLPKKIHWQMALDDGRCLTLTIQMWGFLALMTEEELASHPYLGSDGPDPMDPGFSVEMLEEAIRTRQLEKNDPIKAFLIHGPNIAGIGNGYLQDILFRARLSPKRKLADLTDRDVGRLHEAIVETLSGAVQAGGRDTELDLYGEPGSYVPLLDRRQAGAPCPACGEPIQKTQYLGGACYLCPVCQT
;
A
#
# COMPACT_ATOMS: atom_id res chain seq x y z
N MET A 1 -0.89 -5.57 5.41
CA MET A 1 -1.43 -4.28 4.87
C MET A 1 -0.83 -4.08 3.49
N PHE A 2 -1.67 -3.86 2.51
CA PHE A 2 -1.22 -3.61 1.15
C PHE A 2 -0.39 -2.33 1.07
N GLU A 3 0.77 -2.45 0.47
CA GLU A 3 1.67 -1.36 0.13
C GLU A 3 1.76 -1.26 -1.39
N GLY A 4 2.54 -0.36 -1.93
CA GLY A 4 2.58 -0.12 -3.37
C GLY A 4 2.70 -1.36 -4.26
N PRO A 5 3.63 -2.29 -4.00
CA PRO A 5 3.77 -3.50 -4.82
C PRO A 5 2.53 -4.40 -4.84
N GLU A 6 1.88 -4.62 -3.67
CA GLU A 6 0.65 -5.40 -3.61
C GLU A 6 -0.49 -4.69 -4.35
N VAL A 7 -0.62 -3.36 -4.17
CA VAL A 7 -1.65 -2.57 -4.84
C VAL A 7 -1.48 -2.60 -6.36
N ARG A 8 -0.25 -2.53 -6.87
CA ARG A 8 0.03 -2.66 -8.31
C ARG A 8 -0.36 -4.05 -8.85
N THR A 9 -0.07 -5.11 -8.10
CA THR A 9 -0.48 -6.48 -8.46
C THR A 9 -1.99 -6.61 -8.50
N LEU A 10 -2.69 -6.17 -7.45
CA LEU A 10 -4.15 -6.16 -7.38
C LEU A 10 -4.77 -5.32 -8.48
N THR A 11 -4.22 -4.15 -8.79
CA THR A 11 -4.71 -3.27 -9.85
C THR A 11 -4.64 -3.96 -11.21
N ARG A 12 -3.50 -4.54 -11.57
CA ARG A 12 -3.31 -5.25 -12.84
C ARG A 12 -4.28 -6.41 -12.99
N GLN A 13 -4.46 -7.21 -11.93
CA GLN A 13 -5.40 -8.34 -11.92
C GLN A 13 -6.85 -7.85 -11.99
N ALA A 14 -7.22 -6.85 -11.19
CA ALA A 14 -8.56 -6.29 -11.18
C ALA A 14 -8.92 -5.62 -12.53
N GLU A 15 -7.98 -4.95 -13.18
CA GLU A 15 -8.19 -4.37 -14.50
C GLU A 15 -8.53 -5.44 -15.54
N GLN A 16 -7.81 -6.55 -15.55
CA GLN A 16 -8.06 -7.68 -16.44
C GLN A 16 -9.41 -8.36 -16.20
N GLU A 17 -9.83 -8.47 -14.94
CA GLU A 17 -11.00 -9.25 -14.54
C GLU A 17 -12.30 -8.44 -14.47
N LEU A 18 -12.22 -7.16 -14.11
CA LEU A 18 -13.39 -6.38 -13.72
C LEU A 18 -13.77 -5.29 -14.72
N VAL A 19 -12.87 -4.83 -15.58
CA VAL A 19 -13.21 -3.79 -16.57
C VAL A 19 -14.29 -4.30 -17.54
N GLY A 20 -15.31 -3.46 -17.78
CA GLY A 20 -16.49 -3.79 -18.57
C GLY A 20 -17.58 -4.54 -17.78
N ARG A 21 -17.34 -4.96 -16.54
CA ARG A 21 -18.34 -5.64 -15.71
C ARG A 21 -19.28 -4.65 -15.05
N ARG A 22 -20.55 -5.04 -14.97
CA ARG A 22 -21.58 -4.30 -14.26
C ARG A 22 -21.72 -4.81 -12.83
N ILE A 23 -21.79 -3.90 -11.89
CA ILE A 23 -22.03 -4.18 -10.47
C ILE A 23 -23.52 -4.43 -10.28
N THR A 24 -23.91 -5.64 -9.92
CA THR A 24 -25.31 -6.02 -9.71
C THR A 24 -25.76 -5.80 -8.26
N LEU A 25 -24.81 -5.86 -7.31
CA LEU A 25 -25.03 -5.62 -5.90
C LEU A 25 -23.75 -5.10 -5.26
N SER A 26 -23.89 -4.12 -4.37
CA SER A 26 -22.85 -3.75 -3.39
C SER A 26 -23.44 -3.80 -2.00
N SER A 27 -22.69 -4.28 -1.02
CA SER A 27 -23.15 -4.37 0.37
C SER A 27 -22.01 -4.23 1.36
N VAL A 28 -22.14 -3.29 2.29
CA VAL A 28 -21.24 -3.10 3.43
C VAL A 28 -21.86 -3.78 4.66
N SER A 29 -21.08 -4.63 5.33
CA SER A 29 -21.53 -5.36 6.52
C SER A 29 -21.84 -4.40 7.69
N PRO A 30 -22.99 -4.55 8.38
CA PRO A 30 -23.28 -3.78 9.58
C PRO A 30 -22.33 -4.11 10.75
N THR A 31 -21.71 -5.30 10.74
CA THR A 31 -20.76 -5.76 11.77
C THR A 31 -19.31 -5.45 11.41
N ARG A 32 -19.06 -4.50 10.51
CA ARG A 32 -17.71 -4.10 10.11
C ARG A 32 -16.92 -3.52 11.30
N PRO A 33 -15.57 -3.65 11.32
CA PRO A 33 -14.75 -3.05 12.36
C PRO A 33 -14.79 -1.52 12.29
N ARG A 34 -14.66 -0.87 13.45
CA ARG A 34 -14.70 0.60 13.56
C ARG A 34 -13.59 1.31 12.76
N PHE A 35 -12.49 0.62 12.49
CA PHE A 35 -11.36 1.13 11.73
C PHE A 35 -11.49 0.89 10.21
N LEU A 36 -12.63 0.38 9.73
CA LEU A 36 -13.03 0.47 8.32
C LEU A 36 -13.91 1.71 8.16
N SER A 37 -13.34 2.76 7.61
CA SER A 37 -14.08 3.95 7.19
C SER A 37 -14.81 3.69 5.87
N VAL A 38 -16.05 4.17 5.76
CA VAL A 38 -16.84 4.10 4.52
C VAL A 38 -17.46 5.47 4.27
N SER A 39 -17.23 6.04 3.08
CA SER A 39 -17.76 7.34 2.66
C SER A 39 -18.34 7.25 1.24
N PRO A 40 -19.56 7.78 0.98
CA PRO A 40 -20.53 8.25 1.97
C PRO A 40 -20.93 7.15 2.95
N ASP A 41 -21.98 7.33 3.71
CA ASP A 41 -22.43 6.28 4.65
C ASP A 41 -22.67 4.94 3.93
N PRO A 42 -22.64 3.79 4.64
CA PRO A 42 -22.65 2.46 4.02
C PRO A 42 -23.82 2.16 3.11
N LEU A 43 -25.01 2.75 3.38
CA LEU A 43 -26.19 2.54 2.53
C LEU A 43 -26.03 3.32 1.23
N ALA A 44 -25.78 4.62 1.31
CA ALA A 44 -25.56 5.50 0.16
C ALA A 44 -24.38 5.01 -0.70
N PHE A 45 -23.29 4.55 -0.07
CA PHE A 45 -22.15 3.94 -0.76
C PHE A 45 -22.56 2.71 -1.59
N SER A 46 -23.36 1.82 -1.00
CA SER A 46 -23.81 0.60 -1.68
C SER A 46 -24.80 0.89 -2.81
N GLU A 47 -25.72 1.82 -2.61
CA GLU A 47 -26.70 2.24 -3.62
C GLU A 47 -26.03 2.93 -4.82
N GLN A 48 -25.05 3.80 -4.59
CA GLN A 48 -24.34 4.51 -5.66
C GLN A 48 -23.49 3.57 -6.51
N LEU A 49 -22.96 2.49 -5.96
CA LEU A 49 -22.18 1.49 -6.69
C LEU A 49 -23.08 0.54 -7.49
N THR A 50 -24.24 0.18 -6.96
CA THR A 50 -25.12 -0.81 -7.59
C THR A 50 -25.65 -0.29 -8.93
N GLY A 51 -25.53 -1.11 -9.97
CA GLY A 51 -25.93 -0.79 -11.34
C GLY A 51 -24.85 -0.11 -12.18
N ARG A 52 -23.71 0.26 -11.62
CA ARG A 52 -22.61 0.90 -12.33
C ARG A 52 -21.75 -0.10 -13.10
N THR A 53 -21.09 0.40 -14.14
CA THR A 53 -20.14 -0.37 -14.93
C THR A 53 -18.72 0.11 -14.66
N ILE A 54 -17.80 -0.82 -14.46
CA ILE A 54 -16.39 -0.54 -14.23
C ILE A 54 -15.74 -0.22 -15.57
N GLN A 55 -15.15 0.99 -15.70
CA GLN A 55 -14.53 1.44 -16.94
C GLN A 55 -13.03 1.29 -16.96
N ARG A 56 -12.38 1.56 -15.82
CA ARG A 56 -10.92 1.53 -15.71
C ARG A 56 -10.53 1.32 -14.24
N ILE A 57 -9.39 0.68 -14.00
CA ILE A 57 -8.81 0.53 -12.68
C ILE A 57 -7.38 1.03 -12.70
N THR A 58 -7.04 1.90 -11.75
CA THR A 58 -5.72 2.50 -11.59
C THR A 58 -5.28 2.40 -10.14
N CYS A 59 -4.05 2.75 -9.85
CA CYS A 59 -3.57 2.90 -8.47
C CYS A 59 -2.65 4.12 -8.34
N THR A 60 -2.57 4.61 -7.11
CA THR A 60 -1.59 5.61 -6.70
C THR A 60 -1.18 5.30 -5.26
N GLY A 61 0.11 5.22 -5.01
CA GLY A 61 0.64 4.91 -3.69
C GLY A 61 0.09 3.59 -3.13
N LYS A 62 -0.73 3.66 -2.08
CA LYS A 62 -1.34 2.51 -1.40
C LYS A 62 -2.86 2.41 -1.65
N SER A 63 -3.38 3.08 -2.66
CA SER A 63 -4.80 3.08 -3.00
C SER A 63 -5.09 2.55 -4.40
N LEU A 64 -6.11 1.70 -4.48
CA LEU A 64 -6.70 1.22 -5.73
C LEU A 64 -7.89 2.12 -6.06
N ARG A 65 -8.00 2.55 -7.32
CA ARG A 65 -9.02 3.48 -7.83
C ARG A 65 -9.78 2.81 -8.96
N THR A 66 -11.08 2.58 -8.75
CA THR A 66 -11.97 2.00 -9.77
C THR A 66 -12.86 3.10 -10.33
N HIS A 67 -12.64 3.47 -11.59
CA HIS A 67 -13.42 4.47 -12.32
C HIS A 67 -14.69 3.81 -12.85
N LEU A 68 -15.83 4.44 -12.59
CA LEU A 68 -17.15 3.95 -12.98
C LEU A 68 -17.66 4.67 -14.23
N ASP A 69 -18.81 4.23 -14.74
CA ASP A 69 -19.55 4.88 -15.84
C ASP A 69 -20.23 6.21 -15.41
N THR A 70 -19.75 6.80 -14.34
CA THR A 70 -20.12 8.10 -13.80
C THR A 70 -18.84 8.87 -13.43
N GLU A 71 -18.97 10.09 -12.87
CA GLU A 71 -17.81 10.83 -12.33
C GLU A 71 -17.26 10.25 -11.03
N ALA A 72 -17.96 9.25 -10.43
CA ALA A 72 -17.54 8.64 -9.18
C ALA A 72 -16.40 7.63 -9.39
N ILE A 73 -15.42 7.71 -8.50
CA ILE A 73 -14.30 6.78 -8.38
C ILE A 73 -14.45 6.05 -7.06
N LEU A 74 -14.48 4.72 -7.11
CA LEU A 74 -14.36 3.90 -5.93
C LEU A 74 -12.88 3.81 -5.53
N VAL A 75 -12.56 4.31 -4.35
CA VAL A 75 -11.22 4.30 -3.78
C VAL A 75 -11.14 3.30 -2.63
N ILE A 76 -10.20 2.36 -2.73
CA ILE A 76 -9.90 1.37 -1.69
C ILE A 76 -8.46 1.63 -1.24
N GLY A 77 -8.25 2.05 0.01
CA GLY A 77 -6.92 2.46 0.46
C GLY A 77 -6.55 1.95 1.86
N GLU A 78 -5.25 1.97 2.12
CA GLU A 78 -4.60 1.60 3.39
C GLU A 78 -5.11 0.28 3.99
N THR A 79 -5.44 -0.68 3.12
CA THR A 79 -6.15 -1.89 3.51
C THR A 79 -5.23 -2.93 4.12
N GLY A 80 -5.43 -3.20 5.40
CA GLY A 80 -4.84 -4.36 6.07
C GLY A 80 -5.83 -5.50 6.11
N GLY A 81 -5.82 -6.38 5.10
CA GLY A 81 -6.82 -7.44 5.01
C GLY A 81 -6.71 -8.25 3.72
N ARG A 82 -7.85 -8.71 3.23
CA ARG A 82 -7.95 -9.51 2.00
C ARG A 82 -8.95 -8.85 1.06
N PHE A 83 -8.53 -8.68 -0.18
CA PHE A 83 -9.35 -8.22 -1.29
C PHE A 83 -9.31 -9.30 -2.36
N GLN A 84 -10.42 -10.03 -2.56
CA GLN A 84 -10.42 -11.28 -3.31
C GLN A 84 -11.62 -11.39 -4.25
N LEU A 85 -11.37 -11.94 -5.44
CA LEU A 85 -12.38 -12.29 -6.43
C LEU A 85 -12.77 -13.77 -6.28
N HIS A 86 -14.06 -14.05 -6.19
CA HIS A 86 -14.63 -15.39 -6.06
C HIS A 86 -15.42 -15.74 -7.29
N ALA A 87 -15.25 -16.95 -7.81
CA ALA A 87 -15.96 -17.45 -8.99
C ALA A 87 -17.48 -17.58 -8.75
N HIS A 88 -17.87 -17.91 -7.51
CA HIS A 88 -19.28 -18.13 -7.15
C HIS A 88 -19.55 -17.64 -5.72
N SER A 89 -20.81 -17.32 -5.41
CA SER A 89 -21.25 -16.85 -4.10
C SER A 89 -21.15 -17.89 -2.98
N ASP A 90 -21.10 -19.16 -3.30
CA ASP A 90 -20.94 -20.28 -2.37
C ASP A 90 -19.51 -20.51 -1.87
N THR A 91 -18.52 -19.86 -2.51
CA THR A 91 -17.11 -19.89 -2.07
C THR A 91 -16.73 -18.71 -1.19
N LEU A 92 -17.68 -17.88 -0.80
CA LEU A 92 -17.41 -16.66 -0.03
C LEU A 92 -16.90 -16.97 1.39
N PRO A 93 -15.98 -16.16 1.92
CA PRO A 93 -15.49 -16.32 3.28
C PRO A 93 -16.61 -16.05 4.30
N LYS A 94 -16.55 -16.71 5.47
CA LYS A 94 -17.54 -16.53 6.56
C LYS A 94 -17.63 -15.10 7.07
N LYS A 95 -16.56 -14.32 6.94
CA LYS A 95 -16.51 -12.95 7.40
C LYS A 95 -16.19 -12.03 6.22
N ILE A 96 -17.12 -11.17 5.90
CA ILE A 96 -17.01 -10.18 4.83
C ILE A 96 -17.39 -8.82 5.43
N HIS A 97 -16.60 -7.78 5.13
CA HIS A 97 -16.89 -6.42 5.56
C HIS A 97 -17.49 -5.57 4.43
N TRP A 98 -17.15 -5.87 3.20
CA TRP A 98 -17.78 -5.35 2.00
C TRP A 98 -17.73 -6.41 0.89
N GLN A 99 -18.79 -6.44 0.08
CA GLN A 99 -18.87 -7.30 -1.10
C GLN A 99 -19.47 -6.55 -2.29
N MET A 100 -19.10 -7.00 -3.48
CA MET A 100 -19.59 -6.48 -4.74
C MET A 100 -19.83 -7.65 -5.70
N ALA A 101 -21.09 -7.90 -6.05
CA ALA A 101 -21.46 -8.92 -7.04
C ALA A 101 -21.45 -8.33 -8.45
N LEU A 102 -21.01 -9.12 -9.42
CA LEU A 102 -20.88 -8.75 -10.81
C LEU A 102 -21.96 -9.42 -11.69
N ASP A 103 -22.12 -8.90 -12.91
CA ASP A 103 -23.12 -9.41 -13.89
C ASP A 103 -22.80 -10.79 -14.48
N ASP A 104 -21.56 -11.26 -14.30
CA ASP A 104 -21.12 -12.60 -14.70
C ASP A 104 -21.22 -13.66 -13.58
N GLY A 105 -21.80 -13.29 -12.44
CA GLY A 105 -21.99 -14.17 -11.27
C GLY A 105 -20.82 -14.23 -10.31
N ARG A 106 -19.69 -13.61 -10.62
CA ARG A 106 -18.54 -13.50 -9.71
C ARG A 106 -18.79 -12.48 -8.60
N CYS A 107 -18.06 -12.60 -7.51
CA CYS A 107 -18.18 -11.69 -6.38
C CYS A 107 -16.81 -11.26 -5.87
N LEU A 108 -16.64 -9.97 -5.68
CA LEU A 108 -15.48 -9.37 -5.03
C LEU A 108 -15.77 -9.18 -3.55
N THR A 109 -14.81 -9.51 -2.68
CA THR A 109 -14.95 -9.34 -1.23
C THR A 109 -13.78 -8.59 -0.62
N LEU A 110 -14.09 -7.82 0.45
CA LEU A 110 -13.09 -7.18 1.29
C LEU A 110 -13.27 -7.62 2.74
N THR A 111 -12.19 -8.13 3.33
CA THR A 111 -12.09 -8.44 4.76
C THR A 111 -10.95 -7.63 5.37
N ILE A 112 -11.24 -6.79 6.34
CA ILE A 112 -10.25 -5.94 7.01
C ILE A 112 -9.79 -6.59 8.31
N GLN A 113 -8.49 -6.55 8.56
CA GLN A 113 -7.86 -7.02 9.82
C GLN A 113 -7.34 -5.85 10.65
N MET A 114 -6.96 -4.75 10.02
CA MET A 114 -6.41 -3.56 10.69
C MET A 114 -7.16 -2.31 10.23
N TRP A 115 -6.50 -1.46 9.46
CA TRP A 115 -7.09 -0.24 8.89
C TRP A 115 -7.59 -0.49 7.49
N GLY A 116 -8.49 0.36 7.04
CA GLY A 116 -8.91 0.41 5.65
C GLY A 116 -9.98 1.47 5.45
N PHE A 117 -10.10 1.96 4.24
CA PHE A 117 -11.20 2.80 3.87
C PHE A 117 -11.75 2.43 2.49
N LEU A 118 -13.05 2.69 2.34
CA LEU A 118 -13.81 2.64 1.12
C LEU A 118 -14.42 4.03 0.90
N ALA A 119 -14.19 4.63 -0.24
CA ALA A 119 -14.78 5.93 -0.55
C ALA A 119 -15.26 5.99 -1.99
N LEU A 120 -16.37 6.68 -2.21
CA LEU A 120 -16.79 7.17 -3.52
C LEU A 120 -16.47 8.66 -3.57
N MET A 121 -15.67 9.08 -4.53
CA MET A 121 -15.19 10.46 -4.69
C MET A 121 -15.21 10.83 -6.16
N THR A 122 -15.38 12.11 -6.43
CA THR A 122 -15.05 12.69 -7.75
C THR A 122 -13.54 12.93 -7.88
N GLU A 123 -13.05 13.19 -9.09
CA GLU A 123 -11.63 13.59 -9.30
C GLU A 123 -11.27 14.85 -8.51
N GLU A 124 -12.18 15.81 -8.39
CA GLU A 124 -11.96 17.06 -7.65
C GLU A 124 -11.84 16.79 -6.12
N GLU A 125 -12.75 15.98 -5.57
CA GLU A 125 -12.71 15.57 -4.17
C GLU A 125 -11.43 14.76 -3.87
N LEU A 126 -11.05 13.86 -4.79
CA LEU A 126 -9.84 13.06 -4.67
C LEU A 126 -8.59 13.94 -4.69
N ALA A 127 -8.51 14.89 -5.62
CA ALA A 127 -7.38 15.82 -5.74
C ALA A 127 -7.22 16.74 -4.52
N SER A 128 -8.33 17.11 -3.88
CA SER A 128 -8.34 17.94 -2.66
C SER A 128 -8.20 17.13 -1.36
N HIS A 129 -8.22 15.80 -1.43
CA HIS A 129 -8.17 14.96 -0.24
C HIS A 129 -6.77 14.98 0.41
N PRO A 130 -6.65 15.26 1.73
CA PRO A 130 -5.36 15.51 2.38
C PRO A 130 -4.39 14.31 2.39
N TYR A 131 -4.89 13.09 2.16
CA TYR A 131 -4.08 11.87 2.14
C TYR A 131 -4.03 11.16 0.78
N LEU A 132 -4.93 11.50 -0.15
CA LEU A 132 -5.07 10.83 -1.44
C LEU A 132 -4.80 11.75 -2.62
N GLY A 133 -4.90 13.06 -2.41
CA GLY A 133 -4.80 14.06 -3.47
C GLY A 133 -3.36 14.45 -3.82
N SER A 134 -2.44 14.23 -2.91
CA SER A 134 -1.02 14.59 -3.07
C SER A 134 -0.14 13.41 -2.64
N ASP A 135 -0.09 12.37 -3.45
CA ASP A 135 0.97 11.39 -3.32
C ASP A 135 2.27 12.04 -3.82
N GLY A 136 3.35 11.86 -3.06
CA GLY A 136 4.69 12.22 -3.52
C GLY A 136 5.13 11.40 -4.74
N PRO A 137 6.37 11.55 -5.20
CA PRO A 137 6.87 10.77 -6.31
C PRO A 137 6.69 9.26 -6.06
N ASP A 138 6.23 8.54 -7.09
CA ASP A 138 6.03 7.09 -7.02
C ASP A 138 7.32 6.36 -7.44
N PRO A 139 7.99 5.65 -6.51
CA PRO A 139 9.25 4.97 -6.81
C PRO A 139 9.13 3.79 -7.79
N MET A 140 7.91 3.36 -8.07
CA MET A 140 7.64 2.28 -9.02
C MET A 140 7.38 2.82 -10.44
N ASP A 141 7.39 4.12 -10.64
CA ASP A 141 7.34 4.72 -11.96
C ASP A 141 8.75 4.77 -12.58
N PRO A 142 8.89 4.47 -13.88
CA PRO A 142 10.19 4.45 -14.55
C PRO A 142 10.94 5.80 -14.51
N GLY A 143 10.22 6.90 -14.29
CA GLY A 143 10.78 8.25 -14.20
C GLY A 143 11.27 8.66 -12.81
N PHE A 144 11.13 7.80 -11.79
CA PHE A 144 11.59 8.14 -10.44
C PHE A 144 13.11 8.25 -10.39
N SER A 145 13.62 9.46 -10.14
CA SER A 145 15.05 9.75 -10.14
C SER A 145 15.56 10.14 -8.75
N VAL A 146 16.89 10.14 -8.60
CA VAL A 146 17.54 10.57 -7.36
C VAL A 146 17.26 12.04 -7.07
N GLU A 147 17.17 12.89 -8.09
CA GLU A 147 16.85 14.30 -7.95
C GLU A 147 15.42 14.52 -7.41
N MET A 148 14.48 13.69 -7.82
CA MET A 148 13.11 13.72 -7.27
C MET A 148 13.09 13.34 -5.79
N LEU A 149 13.89 12.36 -5.38
CA LEU A 149 14.04 11.99 -3.98
C LEU A 149 14.73 13.09 -3.17
N GLU A 150 15.79 13.71 -3.70
CA GLU A 150 16.48 14.86 -3.10
C GLU A 150 15.54 16.03 -2.88
N GLU A 151 14.73 16.37 -3.89
CA GLU A 151 13.73 17.43 -3.79
C GLU A 151 12.67 17.15 -2.71
N ALA A 152 12.16 15.91 -2.67
CA ALA A 152 11.19 15.51 -1.64
C ALA A 152 11.81 15.59 -0.23
N ILE A 153 13.06 15.14 -0.05
CA ILE A 153 13.80 15.26 1.21
C ILE A 153 13.99 16.73 1.58
N ARG A 154 14.45 17.56 0.66
CA ARG A 154 14.70 18.99 0.89
C ARG A 154 13.41 19.74 1.28
N THR A 155 12.33 19.50 0.56
CA THR A 155 11.02 20.09 0.87
C THR A 155 10.58 19.72 2.27
N ARG A 156 10.72 18.44 2.65
CA ARG A 156 10.34 17.97 3.97
C ARG A 156 11.22 18.51 5.09
N GLN A 157 12.53 18.67 4.85
CA GLN A 157 13.46 19.28 5.81
C GLN A 157 13.09 20.72 6.15
N LEU A 158 12.64 21.51 5.17
CA LEU A 158 12.20 22.89 5.38
C LEU A 158 10.97 22.97 6.27
N GLU A 159 10.07 22.00 6.19
CA GLU A 159 8.88 21.93 7.04
C GLU A 159 9.20 21.34 8.43
N LYS A 160 9.92 20.23 8.43
CA LYS A 160 10.20 19.47 9.65
C LYS A 160 11.38 18.50 9.46
N ASN A 161 12.37 18.60 10.32
CA ASN A 161 13.50 17.65 10.32
C ASN A 161 13.11 16.29 10.90
N ASP A 162 12.32 15.54 10.15
CA ASP A 162 11.83 14.21 10.53
C ASP A 162 12.93 13.14 10.47
N PRO A 163 12.80 12.03 11.20
CA PRO A 163 13.60 10.84 10.95
C PRO A 163 13.20 10.19 9.63
N ILE A 164 14.15 9.51 8.98
CA ILE A 164 13.96 8.88 7.68
C ILE A 164 12.77 7.91 7.65
N LYS A 165 12.51 7.19 8.74
CA LYS A 165 11.31 6.34 8.83
C LYS A 165 10.02 7.15 8.65
N ALA A 166 9.88 8.29 9.34
CA ALA A 166 8.69 9.11 9.23
C ALA A 166 8.51 9.65 7.80
N PHE A 167 9.62 10.10 7.20
CA PHE A 167 9.64 10.58 5.81
C PHE A 167 9.13 9.52 4.81
N LEU A 168 9.60 8.28 4.92
CA LEU A 168 9.29 7.22 3.97
C LEU A 168 7.86 6.67 4.10
N ILE A 169 7.26 6.66 5.31
CA ILE A 169 5.98 5.97 5.52
C ILE A 169 4.80 6.86 5.87
N HIS A 170 5.03 8.13 6.23
CA HIS A 170 3.98 9.07 6.61
C HIS A 170 3.88 10.23 5.64
N GLY A 171 2.64 10.60 5.32
CA GLY A 171 2.34 11.75 4.48
C GLY A 171 2.66 11.54 2.98
N PRO A 172 2.54 12.58 2.20
CA PRO A 172 2.67 12.55 0.74
C PRO A 172 4.13 12.67 0.26
N ASN A 173 5.11 12.21 1.02
CA ASN A 173 6.52 12.43 0.66
C ASN A 173 7.01 11.47 -0.42
N ILE A 174 6.71 10.17 -0.25
CA ILE A 174 7.04 9.10 -1.21
C ILE A 174 5.85 8.15 -1.24
N ALA A 175 5.37 7.86 -2.45
CA ALA A 175 4.20 7.02 -2.63
C ALA A 175 4.49 5.53 -2.38
N GLY A 176 3.52 4.80 -1.85
CA GLY A 176 3.50 3.34 -1.83
C GLY A 176 4.36 2.63 -0.80
N ILE A 177 5.27 3.31 -0.09
CA ILE A 177 6.11 2.69 0.94
C ILE A 177 5.35 2.60 2.26
N GLY A 178 5.36 1.41 2.85
CA GLY A 178 4.87 1.18 4.21
C GLY A 178 5.90 0.44 5.06
N ASN A 179 5.49 0.04 6.26
CA ASN A 179 6.42 -0.57 7.23
C ASN A 179 6.94 -1.95 6.79
N GLY A 180 6.27 -2.62 5.85
CA GLY A 180 6.67 -3.95 5.37
C GLY A 180 7.90 -3.91 4.47
N TYR A 181 8.04 -2.90 3.60
CA TYR A 181 9.21 -2.73 2.75
C TYR A 181 10.27 -1.81 3.36
N LEU A 182 9.87 -0.93 4.28
CA LEU A 182 10.78 0.02 4.94
C LEU A 182 12.04 -0.64 5.51
N GLN A 183 11.89 -1.82 6.12
CA GLN A 183 13.00 -2.51 6.80
C GLN A 183 14.09 -2.86 5.79
N ASP A 184 13.71 -3.44 4.67
CA ASP A 184 14.62 -3.86 3.61
C ASP A 184 15.28 -2.67 2.94
N ILE A 185 14.51 -1.63 2.65
CA ILE A 185 15.00 -0.36 2.08
C ILE A 185 16.08 0.24 2.98
N LEU A 186 15.79 0.40 4.28
CA LEU A 186 16.76 0.99 5.21
C LEU A 186 17.96 0.09 5.46
N PHE A 187 17.79 -1.22 5.45
CA PHE A 187 18.91 -2.16 5.57
C PHE A 187 19.86 -2.07 4.37
N ARG A 188 19.32 -2.08 3.15
CA ARG A 188 20.10 -1.92 1.90
C ARG A 188 20.81 -0.57 1.85
N ALA A 189 20.11 0.51 2.23
CA ALA A 189 20.67 1.86 2.30
C ALA A 189 21.66 2.04 3.45
N ARG A 190 21.77 1.10 4.39
CA ARG A 190 22.59 1.18 5.61
C ARG A 190 22.22 2.37 6.51
N LEU A 191 20.93 2.71 6.56
CA LEU A 191 20.40 3.83 7.33
C LEU A 191 19.61 3.34 8.54
N SER A 192 19.89 3.92 9.69
CA SER A 192 19.06 3.74 10.88
C SER A 192 17.68 4.38 10.65
N PRO A 193 16.55 3.73 11.05
CA PRO A 193 15.22 4.33 10.95
C PRO A 193 15.08 5.65 11.70
N LYS A 194 16.02 5.94 12.63
CA LYS A 194 16.07 7.16 13.45
C LYS A 194 16.93 8.27 12.83
N ARG A 195 17.69 7.98 11.77
CA ARG A 195 18.54 8.95 11.10
C ARG A 195 17.72 10.15 10.66
N LYS A 196 18.17 11.36 11.00
CA LYS A 196 17.48 12.60 10.64
C LYS A 196 17.75 12.94 9.18
N LEU A 197 16.75 13.54 8.53
CA LEU A 197 16.90 13.97 7.12
C LEU A 197 18.07 14.96 6.96
N ALA A 198 18.24 15.88 7.91
CA ALA A 198 19.34 16.86 7.87
C ALA A 198 20.75 16.26 8.01
N ASP A 199 20.87 15.02 8.47
CA ASP A 199 22.15 14.33 8.65
C ASP A 199 22.49 13.43 7.46
N LEU A 200 21.63 13.38 6.41
CA LEU A 200 21.89 12.61 5.21
C LEU A 200 22.91 13.31 4.32
N THR A 201 23.88 12.56 3.85
CA THR A 201 24.81 13.01 2.81
C THR A 201 24.26 12.65 1.43
N ASP A 202 24.78 13.28 0.35
CA ASP A 202 24.42 12.94 -1.03
C ASP A 202 24.61 11.45 -1.32
N ARG A 203 25.67 10.85 -0.76
CA ARG A 203 25.92 9.41 -0.85
C ARG A 203 24.84 8.59 -0.16
N ASP A 204 24.31 9.06 0.97
CA ASP A 204 23.21 8.38 1.68
C ASP A 204 21.91 8.44 0.84
N VAL A 205 21.64 9.58 0.22
CA VAL A 205 20.47 9.77 -0.63
C VAL A 205 20.57 8.89 -1.90
N GLY A 206 21.74 8.83 -2.54
CA GLY A 206 21.98 7.91 -3.67
C GLY A 206 21.71 6.45 -3.31
N ARG A 207 22.30 5.97 -2.19
CA ARG A 207 22.06 4.60 -1.71
C ARG A 207 20.59 4.35 -1.32
N LEU A 208 19.93 5.35 -0.74
CA LEU A 208 18.52 5.26 -0.41
C LEU A 208 17.65 5.11 -1.66
N HIS A 209 17.92 5.91 -2.69
CA HIS A 209 17.24 5.80 -3.99
C HIS A 209 17.42 4.41 -4.60
N GLU A 210 18.64 3.91 -4.71
CA GLU A 210 18.92 2.56 -5.23
C GLU A 210 18.17 1.49 -4.43
N ALA A 211 18.22 1.57 -3.10
CA ALA A 211 17.54 0.64 -2.20
C ALA A 211 16.02 0.65 -2.36
N ILE A 212 15.41 1.83 -2.53
CA ILE A 212 13.98 1.99 -2.79
C ILE A 212 13.61 1.31 -4.12
N VAL A 213 14.29 1.68 -5.20
CA VAL A 213 14.01 1.15 -6.55
C VAL A 213 14.20 -0.36 -6.59
N GLU A 214 15.32 -0.89 -6.09
CA GLU A 214 15.60 -2.33 -6.09
C GLU A 214 14.55 -3.11 -5.27
N THR A 215 14.23 -2.63 -4.07
CA THR A 215 13.28 -3.31 -3.19
C THR A 215 11.88 -3.35 -3.79
N LEU A 216 11.36 -2.20 -4.24
CA LEU A 216 9.98 -2.12 -4.71
C LEU A 216 9.79 -2.74 -6.09
N SER A 217 10.75 -2.59 -7.02
CA SER A 217 10.68 -3.25 -8.33
C SER A 217 10.76 -4.78 -8.20
N GLY A 218 11.65 -5.29 -7.34
CA GLY A 218 11.72 -6.71 -7.03
C GLY A 218 10.42 -7.25 -6.41
N ALA A 219 9.82 -6.46 -5.52
CA ALA A 219 8.53 -6.83 -4.90
C ALA A 219 7.37 -6.83 -5.91
N VAL A 220 7.32 -5.85 -6.83
CA VAL A 220 6.31 -5.83 -7.91
C VAL A 220 6.46 -7.06 -8.82
N GLN A 221 7.68 -7.40 -9.23
CA GLN A 221 7.97 -8.59 -10.04
C GLN A 221 7.57 -9.90 -9.33
N ALA A 222 7.72 -9.93 -8.01
CA ALA A 222 7.36 -11.05 -7.16
C ALA A 222 5.86 -11.12 -6.79
N GLY A 223 5.03 -10.18 -7.28
CA GLY A 223 3.59 -10.13 -6.97
C GLY A 223 3.27 -9.65 -5.56
N GLY A 224 4.21 -9.01 -4.85
CA GLY A 224 4.08 -8.59 -3.46
C GLY A 224 4.76 -9.56 -2.47
N ARG A 225 4.59 -9.29 -1.17
CA ARG A 225 5.18 -10.10 -0.10
C ARG A 225 4.50 -11.47 0.05
N ASP A 226 5.28 -12.43 0.53
CA ASP A 226 4.86 -13.80 0.86
C ASP A 226 3.78 -13.88 1.97
N THR A 227 3.50 -12.77 2.64
CA THR A 227 2.50 -12.65 3.71
C THR A 227 1.21 -11.97 3.27
N GLU A 228 1.16 -11.43 2.06
CA GLU A 228 -0.01 -10.75 1.50
C GLU A 228 -0.58 -11.57 0.33
N LEU A 229 -1.88 -11.52 0.16
CA LEU A 229 -2.58 -12.29 -0.87
C LEU A 229 -3.00 -11.38 -2.03
N ASP A 230 -2.92 -11.91 -3.23
CA ASP A 230 -3.41 -11.26 -4.45
C ASP A 230 -4.93 -11.40 -4.62
N LEU A 231 -5.46 -10.97 -5.77
CA LEU A 231 -6.90 -11.00 -6.07
C LEU A 231 -7.48 -12.43 -6.10
N TYR A 232 -6.66 -13.43 -6.42
CA TYR A 232 -7.06 -14.83 -6.49
C TYR A 232 -6.84 -15.59 -5.17
N GLY A 233 -6.23 -14.94 -4.18
CA GLY A 233 -5.91 -15.53 -2.89
C GLY A 233 -4.56 -16.22 -2.84
N GLU A 234 -3.71 -16.00 -3.84
CA GLU A 234 -2.36 -16.53 -3.88
C GLU A 234 -1.36 -15.57 -3.21
N PRO A 235 -0.42 -16.05 -2.40
CA PRO A 235 0.59 -15.20 -1.78
C PRO A 235 1.60 -14.69 -2.81
N GLY A 236 2.10 -13.48 -2.61
CA GLY A 236 3.28 -13.02 -3.33
C GLY A 236 4.51 -13.89 -3.03
N SER A 237 5.58 -13.69 -3.78
CA SER A 237 6.84 -14.43 -3.60
C SER A 237 8.02 -13.58 -3.11
N TYR A 238 7.79 -12.30 -2.79
CA TYR A 238 8.80 -11.46 -2.17
C TYR A 238 8.96 -11.83 -0.68
N VAL A 239 10.13 -12.37 -0.33
CA VAL A 239 10.50 -12.67 1.05
C VAL A 239 11.32 -11.51 1.61
N PRO A 240 10.80 -10.74 2.60
CA PRO A 240 11.56 -9.65 3.22
C PRO A 240 12.89 -10.11 3.81
N LEU A 241 13.92 -9.28 3.63
CA LEU A 241 15.25 -9.48 4.26
C LEU A 241 15.16 -9.33 5.77
N LEU A 242 14.38 -8.35 6.24
CA LEU A 242 14.21 -8.05 7.65
C LEU A 242 12.72 -7.95 8.02
N ASP A 243 12.24 -8.93 8.74
CA ASP A 243 10.93 -8.90 9.38
C ASP A 243 10.97 -9.60 10.75
N ARG A 244 9.81 -9.97 11.27
CA ARG A 244 9.69 -10.69 12.56
C ARG A 244 10.47 -12.01 12.60
N ARG A 245 10.72 -12.64 11.45
CA ARG A 245 11.41 -13.94 11.32
C ARG A 245 12.90 -13.81 11.60
N GLN A 246 13.50 -12.63 11.34
CA GLN A 246 14.93 -12.38 11.52
C GLN A 246 15.26 -11.76 12.88
N ALA A 247 14.28 -11.47 13.76
CA ALA A 247 14.54 -10.92 15.08
C ALA A 247 15.45 -11.83 15.91
N GLY A 248 16.63 -11.34 16.29
CA GLY A 248 17.67 -12.09 17.01
C GLY A 248 18.54 -13.00 16.13
N ALA A 249 18.21 -13.18 14.85
CA ALA A 249 19.06 -13.92 13.92
C ALA A 249 20.32 -13.12 13.54
N PRO A 250 21.39 -13.77 13.09
CA PRO A 250 22.59 -13.09 12.60
C PRO A 250 22.27 -12.21 11.39
N CYS A 251 22.81 -11.00 11.38
CA CYS A 251 22.76 -10.11 10.23
C CYS A 251 23.41 -10.74 9.01
N PRO A 252 22.76 -10.76 7.84
CA PRO A 252 23.34 -11.39 6.65
C PRO A 252 24.58 -10.68 6.12
N ALA A 253 24.86 -9.44 6.57
CA ALA A 253 26.02 -8.67 6.13
C ALA A 253 27.20 -8.70 7.12
N CYS A 254 26.96 -8.76 8.44
CA CYS A 254 28.05 -8.67 9.44
C CYS A 254 27.96 -9.69 10.58
N GLY A 255 26.90 -10.49 10.67
CA GLY A 255 26.74 -11.50 11.70
C GLY A 255 26.17 -11.00 13.04
N GLU A 256 26.10 -9.67 13.27
CA GLU A 256 25.54 -9.10 14.50
C GLU A 256 24.04 -9.44 14.61
N PRO A 257 23.50 -9.76 15.79
CA PRO A 257 22.08 -10.06 15.95
C PRO A 257 21.16 -8.91 15.52
N ILE A 258 20.16 -9.22 14.69
CA ILE A 258 19.13 -8.26 14.28
C ILE A 258 18.28 -7.86 15.49
N GLN A 259 18.21 -6.57 15.76
CA GLN A 259 17.42 -6.02 16.84
C GLN A 259 15.99 -5.73 16.41
N LYS A 260 15.04 -6.05 17.32
CA LYS A 260 13.65 -5.60 17.22
C LYS A 260 13.44 -4.41 18.15
N THR A 261 12.97 -3.29 17.64
CA THR A 261 12.59 -2.11 18.41
C THR A 261 11.18 -1.65 18.03
N GLN A 262 10.57 -0.80 18.89
CA GLN A 262 9.34 -0.09 18.56
C GLN A 262 9.68 1.38 18.29
N TYR A 263 9.25 1.89 17.15
CA TYR A 263 9.50 3.27 16.78
C TYR A 263 8.41 3.81 15.86
N LEU A 264 7.86 4.98 16.18
CA LEU A 264 6.79 5.64 15.41
C LEU A 264 5.62 4.69 15.10
N GLY A 265 5.07 4.05 16.14
CA GLY A 265 3.87 3.23 16.04
C GLY A 265 4.03 1.86 15.39
N GLY A 266 5.24 1.47 14.99
CA GLY A 266 5.49 0.18 14.35
C GLY A 266 6.76 -0.52 14.80
N ALA A 267 6.83 -1.84 14.60
CA ALA A 267 8.05 -2.59 14.81
C ALA A 267 9.12 -2.20 13.78
N CYS A 268 10.37 -2.09 14.23
CA CYS A 268 11.55 -1.97 13.39
C CYS A 268 12.48 -3.15 13.64
N TYR A 269 12.99 -3.73 12.58
CA TYR A 269 14.01 -4.75 12.59
C TYR A 269 15.25 -4.16 11.92
N LEU A 270 16.37 -4.11 12.61
CA LEU A 270 17.59 -3.46 12.12
C LEU A 270 18.85 -4.13 12.64
N CYS A 271 19.93 -4.03 11.87
CA CYS A 271 21.26 -4.34 12.35
C CYS A 271 21.90 -3.09 12.98
N PRO A 272 22.24 -3.12 14.28
CA PRO A 272 22.81 -1.94 14.96
C PRO A 272 24.20 -1.56 14.46
N VAL A 273 24.91 -2.46 13.79
CA VAL A 273 26.25 -2.22 13.23
C VAL A 273 26.17 -1.71 11.80
N CYS A 274 25.30 -2.30 10.95
CA CYS A 274 25.23 -1.93 9.54
C CYS A 274 24.42 -0.67 9.26
N GLN A 275 23.47 -0.30 10.15
CA GLN A 275 22.53 0.81 9.96
C GLN A 275 22.83 1.94 10.96
N THR A 276 23.47 2.98 10.50
CA THR A 276 23.93 4.13 11.32
C THR A 276 23.17 5.42 11.02
#